data_5f4afd08e35099a54fe4344cabbf2cda
#
_entry.id   5f4afd08e35099a54fe4344cabbf2cda
#
_cell.length_a   1.000
_cell.length_b   1.000
_cell.length_c   1.000
_cell.angle_alpha   90.00
_cell.angle_beta   90.00
_cell.angle_gamma   90.00
#
_symmetry.space_group_name_H-M   'P 1'
#
loop_
_entity.id
_entity.type
_entity.pdbx_description
1 polymer ?
#
loop_
_entity_poly.entity_id
_entity_poly.type
_entity_poly.pdbx_seq_one_letter_code
_entity_poly.pdbx_strand_id
1 'polypeptide(L)' 'MFFEECIKPISYIKTNAADMMNFVNDRKEPLIITQNGESRAVLIDVESY' A
#
# COMPACT_ATOMS: atom_id res chain seq x y z
N MET A 1 2.10 10.30 9.65
CA MET A 1 2.15 10.96 8.33
C MET A 1 2.57 9.96 7.27
N PHE A 2 1.93 10.01 6.12
CA PHE A 2 2.25 9.12 5.01
C PHE A 2 2.92 9.90 3.89
N PHE A 3 3.99 9.33 3.33
CA PHE A 3 4.66 9.89 2.17
C PHE A 3 3.95 9.41 0.91
N GLU A 4 4.18 10.09 -0.21
CA GLU A 4 3.58 9.71 -1.49
C GLU A 4 3.84 8.25 -1.85
N GLU A 5 5.01 7.75 -1.53
CA GLU A 5 5.37 6.35 -1.80
C GLU A 5 4.51 5.36 -1.05
N CYS A 6 3.82 5.81 0.01
CA CYS A 6 2.93 4.99 0.81
C CYS A 6 1.46 5.13 0.39
N ILE A 7 1.20 5.84 -0.71
CA ILE A 7 -0.15 6.06 -1.23
C ILE A 7 -0.13 5.69 -2.71
N LYS A 8 -0.88 4.65 -3.09
CA LYS A 8 -0.89 4.15 -4.46
C LYS A 8 -2.32 3.86 -4.92
N PRO A 9 -2.63 4.14 -6.19
CA PRO A 9 -3.95 3.78 -6.71
C PRO A 9 -4.08 2.26 -6.87
N ILE A 10 -5.33 1.78 -6.84
CA ILE A 10 -5.60 0.34 -6.97
C ILE A 10 -5.05 -0.24 -8.27
N SER A 11 -5.06 0.53 -9.35
CA SER A 11 -4.52 0.06 -10.64
C SER A 11 -3.03 -0.28 -10.54
N TYR A 12 -2.28 0.53 -9.79
CA TYR A 12 -0.86 0.27 -9.56
C TYR A 12 -0.66 -0.99 -8.73
N ILE A 13 -1.50 -1.17 -7.72
CA ILE A 13 -1.44 -2.35 -6.84
C ILE A 13 -1.69 -3.63 -7.64
N LYS A 14 -2.67 -3.62 -8.54
CA LYS A 14 -2.98 -4.79 -9.37
C LYS A 14 -1.79 -5.21 -10.22
N THR A 15 -1.08 -4.23 -10.78
CA THR A 15 0.05 -4.49 -11.66
C THR A 15 1.31 -4.87 -10.88
N ASN A 16 1.46 -4.34 -9.67
CA ASN A 16 2.70 -4.46 -8.90
C ASN A 16 2.47 -5.11 -7.53
N ALA A 17 1.54 -6.06 -7.45
CA ALA A 17 1.14 -6.66 -6.17
C ALA A 17 2.31 -7.24 -5.38
N ALA A 18 3.17 -8.03 -6.04
CA ALA A 18 4.30 -8.65 -5.35
C ALA A 18 5.28 -7.61 -4.80
N ASP A 19 5.54 -6.57 -5.58
CA ASP A 19 6.43 -5.50 -5.14
C ASP A 19 5.85 -4.74 -3.95
N MET A 20 4.54 -4.53 -3.95
CA MET A 20 3.88 -3.83 -2.86
C MET A 20 3.83 -4.68 -1.59
N MET A 21 3.67 -5.99 -1.72
CA MET A 21 3.76 -6.90 -0.58
C MET A 21 5.15 -6.84 0.05
N ASN A 22 6.18 -6.87 -0.79
CA ASN A 22 7.56 -6.76 -0.31
C ASN A 22 7.81 -5.41 0.36
N PHE A 23 7.27 -4.35 -0.22
CA PHE A 23 7.42 -3.00 0.31
C PHE A 23 6.90 -2.93 1.76
N VAL A 24 5.67 -3.38 2.00
CA VAL A 24 5.09 -3.29 3.33
C VAL A 24 5.77 -4.24 4.32
N ASN A 25 6.23 -5.41 3.85
CA ASN A 25 6.94 -6.36 4.72
C ASN A 25 8.30 -5.82 5.14
N ASP A 26 9.03 -5.21 4.21
CA ASP A 26 10.38 -4.71 4.49
C ASP A 26 10.35 -3.46 5.34
N ARG A 27 9.44 -2.56 5.06
CA ARG A 27 9.39 -1.26 5.74
C ARG A 27 8.53 -1.25 6.99
N LYS A 28 7.63 -2.21 7.14
CA LYS A 28 6.69 -2.25 8.26
C LYS A 28 5.84 -0.98 8.34
N GLU A 29 5.54 -0.42 7.17
CA GLU A 29 4.72 0.78 7.05
C GLU A 29 3.46 0.46 6.28
N PRO A 30 2.31 1.00 6.67
CA PRO A 30 1.07 0.77 5.93
C PRO A 30 1.09 1.50 4.59
N LEU A 31 0.45 0.90 3.61
CA LEU A 31 0.29 1.47 2.27
C LEU A 31 -1.18 1.78 2.05
N ILE A 32 -1.49 3.03 1.77
CA ILE A 32 -2.87 3.47 1.51
C ILE A 32 -3.19 3.17 0.05
N ILE A 33 -4.29 2.50 -0.19
CA ILE A 33 -4.76 2.16 -1.53
C ILE A 33 -5.93 3.07 -1.88
N THR A 34 -5.81 3.80 -2.97
CA THR A 34 -6.86 4.72 -3.41
C THR A 34 -7.61 4.17 -4.62
N GLN A 35 -8.82 4.63 -4.79
CA GLN A 35 -9.64 4.34 -5.96
C GLN A 35 -10.42 5.60 -6.29
N ASN A 36 -10.29 6.07 -7.53
CA ASN A 36 -10.92 7.32 -7.97
C ASN A 36 -10.57 8.50 -7.05
N GLY A 37 -9.33 8.53 -6.60
CA GLY A 37 -8.83 9.60 -5.75
C GLY A 37 -9.21 9.50 -4.29
N GLU A 38 -9.93 8.45 -3.90
CA GLU A 38 -10.36 8.25 -2.50
C GLU A 38 -9.58 7.12 -1.86
N SER A 39 -9.19 7.31 -0.60
CA SER A 39 -8.55 6.25 0.19
C SER A 39 -9.59 5.18 0.51
N ARG A 40 -9.38 3.96 0.04
CA ARG A 40 -10.35 2.89 0.18
C ARG A 40 -9.91 1.74 1.06
N ALA A 41 -8.60 1.51 1.14
CA ALA A 41 -8.08 0.35 1.86
C ALA A 41 -6.65 0.61 2.30
N VAL A 42 -6.15 -0.26 3.17
CA VAL A 42 -4.77 -0.20 3.66
C VAL A 42 -4.16 -1.58 3.48
N LEU A 43 -2.94 -1.61 2.94
CA LEU A 43 -2.14 -2.82 2.88
C LEU A 43 -1.12 -2.73 4.00
N ILE A 44 -1.09 -3.74 4.87
CA ILE A 44 -0.21 -3.74 6.04
C ILE A 44 0.39 -5.13 6.18
N ASP A 45 1.61 -5.22 6.70
CA ASP A 45 2.23 -6.52 6.93
C ASP A 45 1.50 -7.24 8.08
N VAL A 46 1.52 -8.57 8.02
CA VAL A 46 0.73 -9.37 8.96
C VAL A 46 1.20 -9.21 10.41
N GLU A 47 2.49 -8.95 10.61
CA GLU A 47 3.02 -8.78 11.97
C GLU A 47 2.56 -7.48 12.62
N SER A 48 2.30 -6.45 11.80
CA SER A 48 1.84 -5.16 12.31
C SER A 48 0.34 -5.14 12.59
N TYR A 49 -0.39 -6.11 12.04
CA TYR A 49 -1.83 -6.20 12.24
C TYR A 49 -2.12 -6.78 13.62
#